data_46912a09a6ba8512bc17404ebb8a57d4
#
_entry.id   46912a09a6ba8512bc17404ebb8a57d4
#
_cell.length_a   1.000
_cell.length_b   1.000
_cell.length_c   1.000
_cell.angle_alpha   90.00
_cell.angle_beta   90.00
_cell.angle_gamma   90.00
#
_symmetry.space_group_name_H-M   'P 1'
#
loop_
_entity.id
_entity.type
_entity.pdbx_description
1 polymer ?
#
loop_
_entity_poly.entity_id
_entity_poly.type
_entity_poly.pdbx_seq_one_letter_code
_entity_poly.pdbx_strand_id
1 'polypeptide(L)'
;MHEVFSLSYDPVQRHLAIEKLVVREGLEGQEKKYYRVRPARWYGGIVTADCVGCGLLCKFCWVSDKVMNRPVEVGKFYTPYEVAHGLVSLAKKRGLRQLRVSGGEPTIGKSHLLQLLDRLEREGCRFVLETNGILIAYDESYADELSKYDFVHVRVSLKGCNEEEFAMLTGAKSDGFTLQLKALQNLIDAGV
;
A
#
# COMPACT_ATOMS: atom_id res chain seq x y z
N MET A 1 -32.24 -6.21 22.47
CA MET A 1 -31.02 -6.38 21.67
C MET A 1 -31.18 -5.52 20.42
N HIS A 2 -30.55 -4.36 20.40
CA HIS A 2 -30.55 -3.50 19.21
C HIS A 2 -29.43 -4.03 18.29
N GLU A 3 -29.79 -4.70 17.21
CA GLU A 3 -28.90 -4.93 16.10
C GLU A 3 -28.56 -3.56 15.49
N VAL A 4 -27.39 -3.04 15.85
CA VAL A 4 -26.80 -1.94 15.12
C VAL A 4 -26.31 -2.53 13.81
N PHE A 5 -27.12 -2.42 12.76
CA PHE A 5 -26.69 -2.65 11.39
C PHE A 5 -25.57 -1.65 11.08
N SER A 6 -24.34 -2.00 11.39
CA SER A 6 -23.19 -1.31 10.84
C SER A 6 -23.22 -1.56 9.33
N LEU A 7 -23.57 -0.54 8.56
CA LEU A 7 -23.51 -0.60 7.11
C LEU A 7 -22.07 -0.92 6.70
N SER A 8 -21.83 -2.19 6.31
CA SER A 8 -20.53 -2.61 5.80
C SER A 8 -20.27 -1.89 4.47
N TYR A 9 -19.07 -1.38 4.29
CA TYR A 9 -18.68 -0.69 3.07
C TYR A 9 -17.99 -1.64 2.08
N ASP A 10 -18.07 -1.31 0.80
CA ASP A 10 -17.35 -2.00 -0.26
C ASP A 10 -15.86 -1.59 -0.21
N PRO A 11 -14.91 -2.55 -0.02
CA PRO A 11 -13.51 -2.24 0.13
C PRO A 11 -12.88 -1.68 -1.14
N VAL A 12 -13.31 -2.12 -2.34
CA VAL A 12 -12.79 -1.61 -3.62
C VAL A 12 -13.23 -0.16 -3.81
N GLN A 13 -14.53 0.11 -3.69
CA GLN A 13 -15.07 1.45 -3.87
C GLN A 13 -14.44 2.45 -2.90
N ARG A 14 -14.19 2.01 -1.66
CA ARG A 14 -13.51 2.85 -0.69
C ARG A 14 -12.04 3.13 -1.07
N HIS A 15 -11.30 2.15 -1.59
CA HIS A 15 -9.93 2.39 -2.09
C HIS A 15 -9.94 3.42 -3.22
N LEU A 16 -10.84 3.28 -4.19
CA LEU A 16 -10.97 4.24 -5.30
C LEU A 16 -11.40 5.65 -4.83
N ALA A 17 -12.23 5.73 -3.80
CA ALA A 17 -12.61 7.02 -3.21
C ALA A 17 -11.42 7.68 -2.48
N ILE A 18 -10.64 6.92 -1.72
CA ILE A 18 -9.43 7.41 -1.04
C ILE A 18 -8.38 7.84 -2.05
N GLU A 19 -8.21 7.11 -3.16
CA GLU A 19 -7.26 7.48 -4.21
C GLU A 19 -7.45 8.91 -4.69
N LYS A 20 -8.69 9.34 -4.93
CA LYS A 20 -9.04 10.72 -5.34
C LYS A 20 -8.60 11.80 -4.34
N LEU A 21 -8.33 11.43 -3.09
CA LEU A 21 -7.92 12.36 -2.03
C LEU A 21 -6.40 12.40 -1.82
N VAL A 22 -5.70 11.31 -2.15
CA VAL A 22 -4.28 11.13 -1.81
C VAL A 22 -3.37 10.97 -3.03
N VAL A 23 -3.95 10.95 -4.23
CA VAL A 23 -3.25 10.89 -5.51
C VAL A 23 -3.72 12.05 -6.39
N ARG A 24 -2.84 12.61 -7.18
CA ARG A 24 -3.18 13.64 -8.17
C ARG A 24 -2.24 13.54 -9.37
N GLU A 25 -2.67 14.07 -10.50
CA GLU A 25 -1.78 14.26 -11.66
C GLU A 25 -0.88 15.48 -11.42
N GLY A 26 0.42 15.30 -11.58
CA GLY A 26 1.45 16.34 -11.51
C GLY A 26 2.10 16.54 -12.88
N LEU A 27 3.06 17.49 -12.95
CA LEU A 27 3.78 17.79 -14.20
C LEU A 27 4.70 16.63 -14.66
N GLU A 28 5.20 15.84 -13.71
CA GLU A 28 6.14 14.73 -13.96
C GLU A 28 5.50 13.35 -13.75
N GLY A 29 4.20 13.25 -13.84
CA GLY A 29 3.43 12.04 -13.62
C GLY A 29 2.61 12.09 -12.33
N GLN A 30 2.15 10.93 -11.89
CA GLN A 30 1.25 10.82 -10.76
C GLN A 30 1.97 11.07 -9.43
N GLU A 31 1.47 12.02 -8.64
CA GLU A 31 1.95 12.31 -7.28
C GLU A 31 1.04 11.64 -6.24
N LYS A 32 1.65 11.19 -5.14
CA LYS A 32 0.95 10.58 -4.01
C LYS A 32 1.34 11.20 -2.68
N LYS A 33 0.43 11.19 -1.71
CA LYS A 33 0.70 11.75 -0.38
C LYS A 33 1.51 10.80 0.49
N TYR A 34 2.57 11.37 1.09
CA TYR A 34 3.38 10.73 2.14
C TYR A 34 3.52 11.67 3.33
N TYR A 35 3.72 11.12 4.54
CA TYR A 35 3.86 11.93 5.75
C TYR A 35 5.20 11.78 6.44
N ARG A 36 6.03 10.78 6.06
CA ARG A 36 7.41 10.65 6.57
C ARG A 36 8.22 9.61 5.81
N VAL A 37 9.56 9.76 5.88
CA VAL A 37 10.53 8.72 5.52
C VAL A 37 11.37 8.42 6.76
N ARG A 38 11.58 7.14 7.11
CA ARG A 38 12.25 6.72 8.34
C ARG A 38 12.93 5.37 8.21
N PRO A 39 14.01 5.10 8.99
CA PRO A 39 14.50 3.74 9.17
C PRO A 39 13.58 2.94 10.10
N ALA A 40 13.51 1.64 9.89
CA ALA A 40 12.81 0.70 10.75
C ALA A 40 13.65 -0.57 10.96
N ARG A 41 13.40 -1.30 12.07
CA ARG A 41 14.19 -2.51 12.42
C ARG A 41 13.67 -3.79 11.75
N TRP A 42 12.52 -3.73 11.09
CA TRP A 42 11.93 -4.87 10.40
C TRP A 42 12.86 -5.41 9.32
N TYR A 43 12.76 -6.68 9.01
CA TYR A 43 13.56 -7.35 7.96
C TYR A 43 15.09 -7.20 8.11
N GLY A 44 15.59 -7.05 9.33
CA GLY A 44 17.01 -6.80 9.58
C GLY A 44 17.47 -5.36 9.32
N GLY A 45 16.56 -4.45 9.08
CA GLY A 45 16.77 -3.04 8.80
C GLY A 45 16.25 -2.63 7.40
N ILE A 46 15.33 -1.67 7.39
CA ILE A 46 14.65 -1.21 6.18
C ILE A 46 14.38 0.29 6.25
N VAL A 47 14.44 0.97 5.12
CA VAL A 47 13.97 2.35 5.02
C VAL A 47 12.55 2.38 4.47
N THR A 48 11.69 3.12 5.13
CA THR A 48 10.26 3.15 4.86
C THR A 48 9.80 4.56 4.54
N ALA A 49 9.08 4.72 3.43
CA ALA A 49 8.23 5.87 3.18
C ALA A 49 6.79 5.52 3.60
N ASP A 50 6.26 6.27 4.56
CA ASP A 50 4.90 6.04 5.05
C ASP A 50 3.91 6.91 4.25
N CYS A 51 3.09 6.26 3.40
CA CYS A 51 2.08 6.90 2.58
C CYS A 51 0.77 7.14 3.36
N VAL A 52 -0.06 8.03 2.82
CA VAL A 52 -1.38 8.36 3.34
C VAL A 52 -2.45 7.64 2.52
N GLY A 53 -3.52 7.20 3.18
CA GLY A 53 -4.70 6.61 2.57
C GLY A 53 -4.69 5.10 2.58
N CYS A 54 -5.83 4.52 2.97
CA CYS A 54 -6.12 3.09 2.91
C CYS A 54 -7.63 2.91 2.79
N GLY A 55 -8.08 1.97 1.99
CA GLY A 55 -9.50 1.63 1.84
C GLY A 55 -10.04 0.74 2.95
N LEU A 56 -9.19 0.16 3.81
CA LEU A 56 -9.63 -0.63 4.96
C LEU A 56 -9.57 0.19 6.26
N LEU A 57 -10.52 -0.07 7.18
CA LEU A 57 -10.60 0.55 8.50
C LEU A 57 -10.27 -0.47 9.60
N CYS A 58 -9.14 -1.16 9.47
CA CYS A 58 -8.77 -2.23 10.41
C CYS A 58 -8.72 -1.73 11.84
N LYS A 59 -9.45 -2.38 12.76
CA LYS A 59 -9.52 -2.04 14.19
C LYS A 59 -8.17 -2.12 14.91
N PHE A 60 -7.24 -2.91 14.39
CA PHE A 60 -5.88 -3.10 14.92
C PHE A 60 -4.82 -2.32 14.14
N CYS A 61 -5.21 -1.32 13.33
CA CYS A 61 -4.25 -0.56 12.53
C CYS A 61 -3.29 0.22 13.45
N TRP A 62 -1.98 0.06 13.21
CA TRP A 62 -0.95 0.79 13.93
C TRP A 62 -0.81 2.27 13.49
N VAL A 63 -1.40 2.61 12.36
CA VAL A 63 -1.40 3.98 11.83
C VAL A 63 -2.39 4.81 12.64
N SER A 64 -2.02 6.04 12.97
CA SER A 64 -2.85 6.90 13.80
C SER A 64 -4.19 7.22 13.12
N ASP A 65 -5.23 7.38 13.94
CA ASP A 65 -6.58 7.74 13.50
C ASP A 65 -6.59 8.99 12.58
N LYS A 66 -5.78 9.99 12.88
CA LYS A 66 -5.67 11.20 12.05
C LYS A 66 -5.22 10.88 10.62
N VAL A 67 -4.22 10.00 10.46
CA VAL A 67 -3.71 9.61 9.12
C VAL A 67 -4.75 8.78 8.36
N MET A 68 -5.50 7.93 9.07
CA MET A 68 -6.50 7.05 8.47
C MET A 68 -7.78 7.78 8.09
N ASN A 69 -8.30 8.63 8.99
CA ASN A 69 -9.64 9.22 8.85
C ASN A 69 -9.64 10.65 8.31
N ARG A 70 -8.46 11.30 8.26
CA ARG A 70 -8.30 12.65 7.72
C ARG A 70 -7.20 12.76 6.67
N PRO A 71 -7.25 11.97 5.60
CA PRO A 71 -6.16 11.88 4.60
C PRO A 71 -5.91 13.21 3.88
N VAL A 72 -6.90 14.09 3.84
CA VAL A 72 -6.75 15.44 3.23
C VAL A 72 -5.84 16.34 4.08
N GLU A 73 -5.89 16.21 5.42
CA GLU A 73 -5.14 17.06 6.35
C GLU A 73 -3.70 16.59 6.59
N VAL A 74 -3.35 15.38 6.18
CA VAL A 74 -2.07 14.75 6.52
C VAL A 74 -1.19 14.57 5.27
N GLY A 75 0.12 14.76 5.48
CA GLY A 75 1.14 14.54 4.45
C GLY A 75 1.16 15.61 3.38
N LYS A 76 2.10 15.43 2.46
CA LYS A 76 2.26 16.27 1.26
C LYS A 76 2.31 15.35 0.05
N PHE A 77 2.02 15.89 -1.11
CA PHE A 77 2.21 15.22 -2.39
C PHE A 77 3.69 15.19 -2.75
N TYR A 78 4.14 14.04 -3.23
CA TYR A 78 5.50 13.81 -3.71
C TYR A 78 5.44 13.06 -5.04
N THR A 79 6.36 13.41 -5.93
CA THR A 79 6.62 12.67 -7.16
C THR A 79 7.27 11.31 -6.84
N PRO A 80 7.21 10.33 -7.73
CA PRO A 80 7.96 9.07 -7.59
C PRO A 80 9.47 9.30 -7.42
N TYR A 81 10.03 10.32 -8.09
CA TYR A 81 11.43 10.69 -7.96
C TYR A 81 11.79 11.16 -6.55
N GLU A 82 11.02 12.07 -5.98
CA GLU A 82 11.28 12.57 -4.62
C GLU A 82 11.20 11.47 -3.56
N VAL A 83 10.25 10.53 -3.70
CA VAL A 83 10.12 9.38 -2.80
C VAL A 83 11.30 8.44 -2.97
N ALA A 84 11.69 8.09 -4.20
CA ALA A 84 12.87 7.27 -4.50
C ALA A 84 14.14 7.88 -3.91
N HIS A 85 14.37 9.18 -4.18
CA HIS A 85 15.52 9.91 -3.66
C HIS A 85 15.56 9.90 -2.13
N GLY A 86 14.44 10.14 -1.45
CA GLY A 86 14.35 10.09 0.00
C GLY A 86 14.66 8.71 0.59
N LEU A 87 14.12 7.64 -0.01
CA LEU A 87 14.38 6.26 0.39
C LEU A 87 15.86 5.89 0.21
N VAL A 88 16.39 6.11 -0.97
CA VAL A 88 17.78 5.73 -1.33
C VAL A 88 18.82 6.52 -0.52
N SER A 89 18.63 7.85 -0.40
CA SER A 89 19.55 8.70 0.36
C SER A 89 19.64 8.28 1.82
N LEU A 90 18.49 7.98 2.44
CA LEU A 90 18.47 7.49 3.83
C LEU A 90 19.05 6.08 3.95
N ALA A 91 18.79 5.20 2.98
CA ALA A 91 19.35 3.84 2.96
C ALA A 91 20.87 3.86 2.87
N LYS A 92 21.45 4.63 1.94
CA LYS A 92 22.90 4.84 1.82
C LYS A 92 23.51 5.39 3.11
N LYS A 93 22.88 6.42 3.72
CA LYS A 93 23.32 7.01 5.00
C LYS A 93 23.31 6.01 6.16
N ARG A 94 22.44 5.02 6.14
CA ARG A 94 22.26 4.02 7.21
C ARG A 94 22.91 2.66 6.91
N GLY A 95 23.52 2.49 5.73
CA GLY A 95 24.09 1.20 5.31
C GLY A 95 23.02 0.12 5.09
N LEU A 96 21.78 0.51 4.75
CA LEU A 96 20.65 -0.39 4.54
C LEU A 96 20.45 -0.64 3.06
N ARG A 97 19.93 -1.84 2.72
CA ARG A 97 19.65 -2.25 1.34
C ARG A 97 18.21 -2.67 1.10
N GLN A 98 17.34 -2.46 2.07
CA GLN A 98 15.92 -2.77 1.94
C GLN A 98 15.10 -1.50 2.02
N LEU A 99 14.15 -1.37 1.12
CA LEU A 99 13.24 -0.24 0.98
C LEU A 99 11.79 -0.72 1.01
N ARG A 100 10.89 0.10 1.47
CA ARG A 100 9.45 -0.16 1.35
C ARG A 100 8.61 1.12 1.36
N VAL A 101 7.39 0.98 0.87
CA VAL A 101 6.29 1.90 1.17
C VAL A 101 5.34 1.21 2.16
N SER A 102 4.92 1.93 3.19
CA SER A 102 4.04 1.46 4.26
C SER A 102 3.15 2.62 4.75
N GLY A 103 2.56 2.52 5.94
CA GLY A 103 1.62 3.54 6.46
C GLY A 103 0.21 3.23 6.02
N GLY A 104 -0.25 3.89 4.97
CA GLY A 104 -1.52 3.57 4.31
C GLY A 104 -1.39 2.34 3.40
N GLU A 105 -2.14 2.32 2.30
CA GLU A 105 -2.08 1.27 1.28
C GLU A 105 -1.16 1.69 0.11
N PRO A 106 -0.03 1.01 -0.10
CA PRO A 106 0.92 1.35 -1.15
C PRO A 106 0.35 1.25 -2.57
N THR A 107 -0.56 0.29 -2.81
CA THR A 107 -1.13 0.02 -4.14
C THR A 107 -2.16 1.06 -4.61
N ILE A 108 -2.61 1.97 -3.74
CA ILE A 108 -3.35 3.15 -4.16
C ILE A 108 -2.44 4.05 -5.00
N GLY A 109 -2.88 4.45 -6.20
CA GLY A 109 -2.06 5.16 -7.18
C GLY A 109 -1.08 4.23 -7.88
N LYS A 110 -1.60 3.28 -8.67
CA LYS A 110 -0.82 2.26 -9.40
C LYS A 110 0.31 2.89 -10.23
N SER A 111 0.01 3.92 -11.02
CA SER A 111 1.01 4.60 -11.86
C SER A 111 2.15 5.19 -11.03
N HIS A 112 1.83 5.82 -9.88
CA HIS A 112 2.85 6.33 -8.97
C HIS A 112 3.76 5.22 -8.43
N LEU A 113 3.19 4.08 -8.01
CA LEU A 113 3.97 2.96 -7.49
C LEU A 113 4.90 2.38 -8.56
N LEU A 114 4.40 2.13 -9.77
CA LEU A 114 5.22 1.57 -10.86
C LEU A 114 6.35 2.52 -11.24
N GLN A 115 6.08 3.82 -11.39
CA GLN A 115 7.12 4.82 -11.65
C GLN A 115 8.15 4.92 -10.50
N LEU A 116 7.73 4.72 -9.24
CA LEU A 116 8.65 4.62 -8.12
C LEU A 116 9.56 3.38 -8.25
N LEU A 117 9.01 2.23 -8.63
CA LEU A 117 9.78 1.01 -8.85
C LEU A 117 10.78 1.17 -10.00
N ASP A 118 10.38 1.77 -11.12
CA ASP A 118 11.30 2.11 -12.24
C ASP A 118 12.51 2.91 -11.76
N ARG A 119 12.30 3.87 -10.84
CA ARG A 119 13.39 4.68 -10.28
C ARG A 119 14.31 3.92 -9.34
N LEU A 120 13.79 2.87 -8.68
CA LEU A 120 14.55 2.07 -7.71
C LEU A 120 15.27 0.87 -8.33
N GLU A 121 14.92 0.44 -9.53
CA GLU A 121 15.41 -0.77 -10.19
C GLU A 121 16.96 -0.85 -10.22
N ARG A 122 17.63 0.26 -10.49
CA ARG A 122 19.10 0.31 -10.60
C ARG A 122 19.84 0.62 -9.30
N GLU A 123 19.15 0.77 -8.20
CA GLU A 123 19.76 1.16 -6.92
C GLU A 123 20.34 -0.03 -6.12
N GLY A 124 20.18 -1.26 -6.61
CA GLY A 124 20.70 -2.48 -5.96
C GLY A 124 20.09 -2.75 -4.59
N CYS A 125 18.87 -2.28 -4.36
CA CYS A 125 18.10 -2.48 -3.14
C CYS A 125 16.97 -3.49 -3.38
N ARG A 126 16.58 -4.24 -2.33
CA ARG A 126 15.32 -5.00 -2.33
C ARG A 126 14.18 -4.08 -1.95
N PHE A 127 13.05 -4.19 -2.63
CA PHE A 127 11.83 -3.48 -2.26
C PHE A 127 10.79 -4.44 -1.69
N VAL A 128 10.24 -4.13 -0.51
CA VAL A 128 9.16 -4.89 0.13
C VAL A 128 7.86 -4.12 -0.05
N LEU A 129 6.93 -4.68 -0.81
CA LEU A 129 5.57 -4.16 -0.99
C LEU A 129 4.64 -4.85 0.01
N GLU A 130 4.30 -4.17 1.11
CA GLU A 130 3.29 -4.65 2.06
C GLU A 130 1.93 -4.07 1.69
N THR A 131 1.01 -4.90 1.23
CA THR A 131 -0.32 -4.50 0.76
C THR A 131 -1.44 -5.29 1.43
N ASN A 132 -2.65 -4.75 1.45
CA ASN A 132 -3.85 -5.50 1.79
C ASN A 132 -4.39 -6.35 0.62
N GLY A 133 -3.86 -6.19 -0.59
CA GLY A 133 -4.16 -6.98 -1.77
C GLY A 133 -5.43 -6.60 -2.53
N ILE A 134 -6.32 -5.78 -1.98
CA ILE A 134 -7.64 -5.48 -2.59
C ILE A 134 -7.52 -4.94 -4.02
N LEU A 135 -6.61 -3.99 -4.26
CA LEU A 135 -6.45 -3.41 -5.59
C LEU A 135 -5.71 -4.34 -6.57
N ILE A 136 -4.85 -5.23 -6.09
CA ILE A 136 -4.21 -6.27 -6.92
C ILE A 136 -5.25 -7.30 -7.40
N ALA A 137 -6.26 -7.61 -6.58
CA ALA A 137 -7.36 -8.48 -6.99
C ALA A 137 -8.35 -7.80 -7.94
N TYR A 138 -8.55 -6.50 -7.77
CA TYR A 138 -9.49 -5.71 -8.57
C TYR A 138 -8.97 -5.41 -9.97
N ASP A 139 -7.71 -4.99 -10.08
CA ASP A 139 -7.04 -4.74 -11.35
C ASP A 139 -6.18 -5.94 -11.73
N GLU A 140 -6.68 -6.77 -12.63
CA GLU A 140 -6.02 -8.02 -13.06
C GLU A 140 -4.63 -7.79 -13.67
N SER A 141 -4.37 -6.62 -14.26
CA SER A 141 -3.05 -6.30 -14.80
C SER A 141 -2.01 -5.92 -13.74
N TYR A 142 -2.43 -5.73 -12.48
CA TYR A 142 -1.51 -5.24 -11.44
C TYR A 142 -0.39 -6.22 -11.11
N ALA A 143 -0.71 -7.50 -11.02
CA ALA A 143 0.28 -8.55 -10.73
C ALA A 143 1.28 -8.69 -11.89
N ASP A 144 0.82 -8.69 -13.13
CA ASP A 144 1.67 -8.75 -14.33
C ASP A 144 2.62 -7.55 -14.42
N GLU A 145 2.17 -6.39 -13.99
CA GLU A 145 3.03 -5.20 -13.96
C GLU A 145 4.08 -5.28 -12.85
N LEU A 146 3.74 -5.84 -11.70
CA LEU A 146 4.70 -6.06 -10.62
C LEU A 146 5.73 -7.14 -10.95
N SER A 147 5.39 -8.16 -11.74
CA SER A 147 6.29 -9.24 -12.14
C SER A 147 7.49 -8.79 -13.01
N LYS A 148 7.44 -7.56 -13.53
CA LYS A 148 8.56 -6.98 -14.27
C LYS A 148 9.76 -6.61 -13.39
N TYR A 149 9.61 -6.61 -12.07
CA TYR A 149 10.60 -6.11 -11.11
C TYR A 149 11.14 -7.21 -10.21
N ASP A 150 12.22 -7.87 -10.59
CA ASP A 150 12.86 -8.98 -9.85
C ASP A 150 13.29 -8.62 -8.42
N PHE A 151 13.47 -7.33 -8.13
CA PHE A 151 13.88 -6.85 -6.82
C PHE A 151 12.70 -6.59 -5.85
N VAL A 152 11.46 -6.72 -6.32
CA VAL A 152 10.24 -6.52 -5.53
C VAL A 152 9.82 -7.83 -4.87
N HIS A 153 9.56 -7.75 -3.57
CA HIS A 153 8.95 -8.84 -2.80
C HIS A 153 7.60 -8.38 -2.28
N VAL A 154 6.53 -9.01 -2.73
CA VAL A 154 5.16 -8.66 -2.33
C VAL A 154 4.73 -9.48 -1.12
N ARG A 155 4.19 -8.80 -0.12
CA ARG A 155 3.61 -9.39 1.07
C ARG A 155 2.16 -8.95 1.22
N VAL A 156 1.23 -9.85 0.96
CA VAL A 156 -0.20 -9.61 1.19
C VAL A 156 -0.51 -9.84 2.68
N SER A 157 -1.04 -8.81 3.32
CA SER A 157 -1.41 -8.82 4.72
C SER A 157 -2.89 -9.18 4.87
N LEU A 158 -3.19 -10.46 5.06
CA LEU A 158 -4.55 -10.93 5.29
C LEU A 158 -5.15 -10.31 6.57
N LYS A 159 -6.44 -10.00 6.52
CA LYS A 159 -7.18 -9.34 7.60
C LYS A 159 -8.21 -10.29 8.21
N GLY A 160 -7.72 -11.39 8.75
CA GLY A 160 -8.51 -12.47 9.30
C GLY A 160 -8.18 -13.80 8.64
N CYS A 161 -8.82 -14.87 9.11
CA CYS A 161 -8.66 -16.24 8.59
C CYS A 161 -9.86 -16.67 7.73
N ASN A 162 -10.92 -15.89 7.71
CA ASN A 162 -12.16 -16.11 6.97
C ASN A 162 -12.92 -14.80 6.73
N GLU A 163 -14.01 -14.87 5.99
CA GLU A 163 -14.85 -13.73 5.61
C GLU A 163 -15.47 -13.02 6.82
N GLU A 164 -15.91 -13.74 7.83
CA GLU A 164 -16.54 -13.18 9.04
C GLU A 164 -15.52 -12.38 9.85
N GLU A 165 -14.32 -12.94 10.06
CA GLU A 165 -13.24 -12.25 10.75
C GLU A 165 -12.78 -11.02 9.97
N PHE A 166 -12.67 -11.12 8.64
CA PHE A 166 -12.34 -9.99 7.79
C PHE A 166 -13.34 -8.85 8.01
N ALA A 167 -14.63 -9.12 7.90
CA ALA A 167 -15.68 -8.14 8.10
C ALA A 167 -15.64 -7.55 9.52
N MET A 168 -15.49 -8.39 10.54
CA MET A 168 -15.39 -7.97 11.94
C MET A 168 -14.19 -7.06 12.19
N LEU A 169 -13.03 -7.38 11.61
CA LEU A 169 -11.77 -6.67 11.84
C LEU A 169 -11.64 -5.38 11.01
N THR A 170 -12.25 -5.33 9.84
CA THR A 170 -12.11 -4.20 8.92
C THR A 170 -13.35 -3.31 8.83
N GLY A 171 -14.53 -3.85 9.15
CA GLY A 171 -15.83 -3.19 8.92
C GLY A 171 -16.26 -3.20 7.44
N ALA A 172 -15.47 -3.78 6.53
CA ALA A 172 -15.81 -3.92 5.12
C ALA A 172 -16.75 -5.13 4.89
N LYS A 173 -17.33 -5.22 3.69
CA LYS A 173 -18.05 -6.42 3.25
C LYS A 173 -17.15 -7.64 3.32
N SER A 174 -17.72 -8.79 3.71
CA SER A 174 -17.00 -10.04 3.96
C SER A 174 -16.27 -10.60 2.72
N ASP A 175 -16.81 -10.37 1.52
CA ASP A 175 -16.20 -10.76 0.24
C ASP A 175 -14.82 -10.11 -0.02
N GLY A 176 -14.47 -9.08 0.72
CA GLY A 176 -13.11 -8.51 0.72
C GLY A 176 -12.03 -9.53 1.12
N PHE A 177 -12.35 -10.57 1.92
CA PHE A 177 -11.41 -11.65 2.21
C PHE A 177 -11.10 -12.48 0.96
N THR A 178 -12.12 -12.82 0.18
CA THR A 178 -11.97 -13.51 -1.11
C THR A 178 -11.11 -12.69 -2.08
N LEU A 179 -11.24 -11.35 -2.10
CA LEU A 179 -10.33 -10.49 -2.89
C LEU A 179 -8.88 -10.60 -2.41
N GLN A 180 -8.61 -10.69 -1.11
CA GLN A 180 -7.24 -10.87 -0.62
C GLN A 180 -6.64 -12.21 -1.08
N LEU A 181 -7.42 -13.29 -1.10
CA LEU A 181 -6.99 -14.60 -1.62
C LEU A 181 -6.79 -14.54 -3.13
N LYS A 182 -7.68 -13.87 -3.88
CA LYS A 182 -7.51 -13.64 -5.32
C LYS A 182 -6.21 -12.86 -5.62
N ALA A 183 -5.87 -11.88 -4.81
CA ALA A 183 -4.61 -11.13 -4.97
C ALA A 183 -3.39 -12.03 -4.84
N LEU A 184 -3.39 -12.96 -3.86
CA LEU A 184 -2.32 -13.96 -3.72
C LEU A 184 -2.23 -14.86 -4.95
N GLN A 185 -3.38 -15.35 -5.46
CA GLN A 185 -3.41 -16.17 -6.66
C GLN A 185 -2.87 -15.42 -7.87
N ASN A 186 -3.33 -14.18 -8.13
CA ASN A 186 -2.84 -13.36 -9.23
C ASN A 186 -1.32 -13.16 -9.17
N LEU A 187 -0.76 -12.91 -7.97
CA LEU A 187 0.69 -12.72 -7.78
C LEU A 187 1.45 -14.02 -8.07
N ILE A 188 0.96 -15.18 -7.59
CA ILE A 188 1.59 -16.48 -7.84
C ILE A 188 1.57 -16.80 -9.34
N ASP A 189 0.43 -16.59 -10.02
CA ASP A 189 0.26 -16.85 -11.44
C ASP A 189 1.15 -15.95 -12.30
N ALA A 190 1.40 -14.72 -11.86
CA ALA A 190 2.31 -13.77 -12.50
C ALA A 190 3.80 -14.04 -12.19
N GLY A 191 4.12 -14.93 -11.25
CA GLY A 191 5.50 -15.26 -10.85
C GLY A 191 6.17 -14.25 -9.91
N VAL A 192 5.36 -13.54 -9.09
CA VAL A 192 5.84 -12.51 -8.13
C VAL A 192 6.10 -13.10 -6.75
#